data_33bfea8a29688812378f2ab146c1377c
#
_entry.id   33bfea8a29688812378f2ab146c1377c
#
_cell.length_a   1.000
_cell.length_b   1.000
_cell.length_c   1.000
_cell.angle_alpha   90.00
_cell.angle_beta   90.00
_cell.angle_gamma   90.00
#
_symmetry.space_group_name_H-M   'P 1'
#
loop_
_entity.id
_entity.type
_entity.pdbx_description
1 polymer ?
#
loop_
_entity_poly.entity_id
_entity_poly.type
_entity_poly.pdbx_seq_one_letter_code
_entity_poly.pdbx_strand_id
1 'polypeptide(L)'
;MAHTVEDLGETRSRHPLLEHPRPIPIAHRGGSLENEENTMPAFAHAVALGYRHLETDVHLTADGQVVIHHDPTLKRMTGDPRAIADLTWAELQSVRTPKGAGLMLLSNLLEEYSNVFINIETKSDQVVAPLVDVIQRMKALPRIGTGSFSPWRTRQLLTALGADLCWSPGHLSVLGLWLRGWRIPLRLGTF
;
A
#
# COMPACT_ATOMS: atom_id res chain seq x y z
N MET A 1 -50.36 11.06 7.42
CA MET A 1 -49.43 11.59 6.42
C MET A 1 -48.08 10.88 6.64
N ALA A 2 -47.75 9.96 5.79
CA ALA A 2 -46.52 9.20 5.87
C ALA A 2 -45.39 10.03 5.25
N HIS A 3 -44.39 10.39 6.01
CA HIS A 3 -43.15 10.94 5.47
C HIS A 3 -42.32 9.80 4.86
N THR A 4 -42.31 9.76 3.55
CA THR A 4 -41.38 8.97 2.73
C THR A 4 -39.95 9.41 3.04
N VAL A 5 -39.16 8.49 3.53
CA VAL A 5 -37.68 8.63 3.61
C VAL A 5 -37.15 8.36 2.20
N GLU A 6 -37.21 9.36 1.34
CA GLU A 6 -36.49 9.41 0.07
C GLU A 6 -35.33 10.39 0.22
N ASP A 7 -34.21 9.97 -0.29
CA ASP A 7 -32.92 10.67 -0.37
C ASP A 7 -31.87 10.33 0.70
N LEU A 8 -31.53 9.05 0.80
CA LEU A 8 -30.17 8.67 1.14
C LEU A 8 -29.35 8.73 -0.14
N GLY A 9 -28.62 9.85 -0.26
CA GLY A 9 -27.82 10.24 -1.40
C GLY A 9 -27.07 9.11 -2.11
N GLU A 10 -26.75 9.36 -3.37
CA GLU A 10 -26.01 8.51 -4.30
C GLU A 10 -25.02 7.63 -3.57
N THR A 11 -25.25 6.33 -3.59
CA THR A 11 -24.30 5.33 -3.09
C THR A 11 -23.05 5.46 -3.92
N ARG A 12 -22.06 6.19 -3.40
CA ARG A 12 -20.74 6.28 -4.00
C ARG A 12 -20.29 4.86 -4.32
N SER A 13 -20.08 4.55 -5.59
CA SER A 13 -19.61 3.22 -6.03
C SER A 13 -18.41 2.83 -5.16
N ARG A 14 -18.43 1.62 -4.60
CA ARG A 14 -17.29 1.14 -3.82
C ARG A 14 -16.10 1.04 -4.75
N HIS A 15 -14.93 1.44 -4.25
CA HIS A 15 -13.69 1.26 -5.01
C HIS A 15 -13.53 -0.23 -5.40
N PRO A 16 -13.12 -0.57 -6.63
CA PRO A 16 -13.03 -1.97 -7.09
C PRO A 16 -12.22 -2.89 -6.18
N LEU A 17 -11.19 -2.37 -5.51
CA LEU A 17 -10.40 -3.09 -4.50
C LEU A 17 -11.25 -3.64 -3.35
N LEU A 18 -12.37 -2.99 -3.02
CA LEU A 18 -13.27 -3.35 -1.92
C LEU A 18 -14.46 -4.20 -2.38
N GLU A 19 -14.61 -4.46 -3.68
CA GLU A 19 -15.69 -5.27 -4.25
C GLU A 19 -15.38 -6.76 -4.09
N HIS A 20 -15.71 -7.29 -2.92
CA HIS A 20 -15.54 -8.72 -2.62
C HIS A 20 -16.71 -9.21 -1.76
N PRO A 21 -17.29 -10.38 -2.05
CA PRO A 21 -18.49 -10.90 -1.36
C PRO A 21 -18.21 -11.38 0.08
N ARG A 22 -16.95 -11.49 0.47
CA ARG A 22 -16.48 -11.98 1.79
C ARG A 22 -15.34 -11.11 2.30
N PRO A 23 -14.82 -11.33 3.52
CA PRO A 23 -13.58 -10.69 3.93
C PRO A 23 -12.50 -10.85 2.87
N ILE A 24 -11.82 -9.76 2.55
CA ILE A 24 -10.78 -9.75 1.51
C ILE A 24 -9.52 -10.39 2.07
N PRO A 25 -9.06 -11.53 1.52
CA PRO A 25 -7.76 -12.09 1.89
C PRO A 25 -6.66 -11.29 1.20
N ILE A 26 -5.77 -10.67 1.97
CA ILE A 26 -4.66 -9.88 1.46
C ILE A 26 -3.35 -10.59 1.78
N ALA A 27 -2.51 -10.84 0.77
CA ALA A 27 -1.19 -11.42 0.98
C ALA A 27 -0.22 -10.33 1.45
N HIS A 28 -0.04 -10.23 2.77
CA HIS A 28 0.86 -9.27 3.42
C HIS A 28 2.30 -9.51 2.99
N ARG A 29 2.92 -8.53 2.32
CA ARG A 29 4.26 -8.58 1.70
C ARG A 29 4.45 -9.75 0.72
N GLY A 30 3.36 -10.20 0.09
CA GLY A 30 3.36 -11.37 -0.78
C GLY A 30 3.33 -12.73 -0.04
N GLY A 31 3.30 -12.73 1.30
CA GLY A 31 3.42 -13.93 2.13
C GLY A 31 4.88 -14.23 2.50
N SER A 32 5.14 -14.41 3.80
CA SER A 32 6.50 -14.53 4.35
C SER A 32 6.81 -15.88 4.99
N LEU A 33 5.90 -16.86 4.87
CA LEU A 33 6.12 -18.19 5.45
C LEU A 33 6.96 -19.08 4.52
N GLU A 34 6.61 -19.14 3.25
CA GLU A 34 7.28 -19.99 2.25
C GLU A 34 8.37 -19.24 1.48
N ASN A 35 8.16 -17.96 1.26
CA ASN A 35 9.07 -17.09 0.51
C ASN A 35 9.53 -15.91 1.35
N GLU A 36 10.57 -15.23 0.89
CA GLU A 36 11.05 -14.00 1.52
C GLU A 36 10.11 -12.85 1.17
N GLU A 37 9.68 -12.10 2.18
CA GLU A 37 8.73 -10.99 2.05
C GLU A 37 9.18 -9.94 1.03
N ASN A 38 8.21 -9.27 0.39
CA ASN A 38 8.45 -8.17 -0.53
C ASN A 38 9.38 -8.53 -1.70
N THR A 39 9.32 -9.79 -2.15
CA THR A 39 10.09 -10.28 -3.31
C THR A 39 9.17 -10.78 -4.41
N MET A 40 9.64 -10.76 -5.67
CA MET A 40 8.86 -11.28 -6.80
C MET A 40 8.45 -12.76 -6.60
N PRO A 41 9.31 -13.66 -6.08
CA PRO A 41 8.89 -15.03 -5.76
C PRO A 41 7.74 -15.10 -4.75
N ALA A 42 7.70 -14.22 -3.74
CA ALA A 42 6.59 -14.18 -2.77
C ALA A 42 5.28 -13.75 -3.44
N PHE A 43 5.30 -12.70 -4.24
CA PHE A 43 4.11 -12.23 -4.96
C PHE A 43 3.63 -13.26 -5.99
N ALA A 44 4.55 -13.89 -6.74
CA ALA A 44 4.23 -14.94 -7.67
C ALA A 44 3.55 -16.14 -6.98
N HIS A 45 4.06 -16.55 -5.83
CA HIS A 45 3.48 -17.62 -5.03
C HIS A 45 2.06 -17.26 -4.55
N ALA A 46 1.87 -16.06 -4.01
CA ALA A 46 0.55 -15.60 -3.56
C ALA A 46 -0.46 -15.60 -4.73
N VAL A 47 -0.07 -15.09 -5.90
CA VAL A 47 -0.95 -15.08 -7.09
C VAL A 47 -1.26 -16.50 -7.56
N ALA A 48 -0.28 -17.42 -7.54
CA ALA A 48 -0.47 -18.83 -7.88
C ALA A 48 -1.44 -19.54 -6.93
N LEU A 49 -1.47 -19.15 -5.64
CA LEU A 49 -2.45 -19.62 -4.65
C LEU A 49 -3.85 -19.00 -4.84
N GLY A 50 -4.02 -18.07 -5.78
CA GLY A 50 -5.32 -17.46 -6.10
C GLY A 50 -5.57 -16.12 -5.38
N TYR A 51 -4.61 -15.57 -4.65
CA TYR A 51 -4.75 -14.22 -4.08
C TYR A 51 -4.89 -13.18 -5.19
N ARG A 52 -5.84 -12.28 -5.02
CA ARG A 52 -6.09 -11.15 -5.91
C ARG A 52 -5.78 -9.80 -5.24
N HIS A 53 -5.48 -9.83 -3.97
CA HIS A 53 -5.10 -8.66 -3.19
C HIS A 53 -3.73 -8.91 -2.56
N LEU A 54 -2.78 -8.08 -2.92
CA LEU A 54 -1.42 -8.07 -2.38
C LEU A 54 -1.25 -6.85 -1.50
N GLU A 55 -0.33 -6.93 -0.58
CA GLU A 55 0.12 -5.77 0.20
C GLU A 55 1.63 -5.68 0.12
N THR A 56 2.15 -4.46 0.12
CA THR A 56 3.57 -4.17 0.03
C THR A 56 3.95 -2.85 0.67
N ASP A 57 5.23 -2.71 1.00
CA ASP A 57 5.82 -1.53 1.61
C ASP A 57 6.76 -0.83 0.63
N VAL A 58 6.82 0.50 0.65
CA VAL A 58 7.70 1.25 -0.25
C VAL A 58 8.59 2.27 0.45
N HIS A 59 9.82 2.35 -0.04
CA HIS A 59 10.82 3.36 0.29
C HIS A 59 11.30 4.08 -0.98
N LEU A 60 12.01 5.19 -0.78
CA LEU A 60 12.66 5.95 -1.85
C LEU A 60 14.17 5.72 -1.82
N THR A 61 14.77 5.48 -2.98
CA THR A 61 16.22 5.43 -3.17
C THR A 61 16.82 6.84 -3.25
N ALA A 62 18.16 6.95 -3.16
CA ALA A 62 18.88 8.21 -3.30
C ALA A 62 18.64 8.90 -4.67
N ASP A 63 18.42 8.11 -5.73
CA ASP A 63 18.14 8.58 -7.09
C ASP A 63 16.64 8.63 -7.42
N GLY A 64 15.77 8.61 -6.40
CA GLY A 64 14.34 8.87 -6.54
C GLY A 64 13.50 7.71 -7.07
N GLN A 65 13.98 6.46 -7.02
CA GLN A 65 13.20 5.30 -7.41
C GLN A 65 12.36 4.76 -6.25
N VAL A 66 11.13 4.34 -6.54
CA VAL A 66 10.24 3.72 -5.55
C VAL A 66 10.52 2.22 -5.49
N VAL A 67 11.19 1.80 -4.42
CA VAL A 67 11.61 0.41 -4.19
C VAL A 67 10.71 -0.27 -3.17
N ILE A 68 10.43 -1.54 -3.39
CA ILE A 68 9.65 -2.38 -2.47
C ILE A 68 10.58 -2.92 -1.38
N HIS A 69 10.31 -2.53 -0.13
CA HIS A 69 11.00 -3.02 1.07
C HIS A 69 10.29 -2.53 2.34
N HIS A 70 10.34 -3.32 3.42
CA HIS A 70 9.68 -2.93 4.67
C HIS A 70 10.52 -2.00 5.54
N ASP A 71 11.76 -2.39 5.82
CA ASP A 71 12.62 -1.67 6.77
C ASP A 71 13.34 -0.51 6.08
N PRO A 72 13.75 0.54 6.81
CA PRO A 72 14.54 1.63 6.23
C PRO A 72 15.95 1.19 5.82
N THR A 73 16.43 0.05 6.34
CA THR A 73 17.75 -0.52 6.02
C THR A 73 17.62 -1.92 5.48
N LEU A 74 18.64 -2.39 4.75
CA LEU A 74 18.68 -3.73 4.19
C LEU A 74 19.03 -4.80 5.23
N LYS A 75 19.40 -4.42 6.45
CA LYS A 75 20.06 -5.28 7.45
C LYS A 75 19.30 -6.57 7.75
N ARG A 76 18.00 -6.49 8.01
CA ARG A 76 17.21 -7.67 8.41
C ARG A 76 17.11 -8.70 7.29
N MET A 77 16.92 -8.24 6.06
CA MET A 77 16.67 -9.11 4.91
C MET A 77 17.94 -9.59 4.21
N THR A 78 19.05 -8.86 4.30
CA THR A 78 20.26 -9.16 3.50
C THR A 78 21.55 -9.17 4.31
N GLY A 79 21.52 -8.71 5.59
CA GLY A 79 22.72 -8.52 6.40
C GLY A 79 23.45 -7.20 6.15
N ASP A 80 23.14 -6.47 5.06
CA ASP A 80 23.75 -5.19 4.71
C ASP A 80 23.19 -4.07 5.62
N PRO A 81 24.01 -3.34 6.38
CA PRO A 81 23.52 -2.31 7.31
C PRO A 81 23.08 -1.00 6.62
N ARG A 82 23.35 -0.83 5.32
CA ARG A 82 23.08 0.43 4.62
C ARG A 82 21.59 0.74 4.54
N ALA A 83 21.26 2.04 4.58
CA ALA A 83 19.89 2.51 4.40
C ALA A 83 19.54 2.60 2.91
N ILE A 84 18.28 2.29 2.58
CA ILE A 84 17.78 2.36 1.20
C ILE A 84 17.88 3.79 0.66
N ALA A 85 17.59 4.78 1.49
CA ALA A 85 17.62 6.18 1.09
C ALA A 85 19.03 6.70 0.74
N ASP A 86 20.08 6.00 1.14
CA ASP A 86 21.47 6.36 0.85
C ASP A 86 22.03 5.68 -0.42
N LEU A 87 21.24 4.79 -1.04
CA LEU A 87 21.66 3.98 -2.18
C LEU A 87 20.86 4.32 -3.44
N THR A 88 21.55 4.32 -4.56
CA THR A 88 20.90 4.37 -5.89
C THR A 88 20.27 3.03 -6.25
N TRP A 89 19.32 3.04 -7.18
CA TRP A 89 18.75 1.80 -7.70
C TRP A 89 19.82 0.89 -8.34
N ALA A 90 20.80 1.48 -9.02
CA ALA A 90 21.91 0.72 -9.62
C ALA A 90 22.69 -0.09 -8.57
N GLU A 91 22.91 0.47 -7.37
CA GLU A 91 23.57 -0.24 -6.27
C GLU A 91 22.66 -1.32 -5.68
N LEU A 92 21.36 -1.03 -5.55
CA LEU A 92 20.38 -1.98 -4.99
C LEU A 92 20.12 -3.18 -5.90
N GLN A 93 20.28 -3.05 -7.21
CA GLN A 93 20.09 -4.15 -8.17
C GLN A 93 21.00 -5.36 -7.93
N SER A 94 22.15 -5.17 -7.30
CA SER A 94 23.09 -6.25 -6.94
C SER A 94 22.78 -6.93 -5.61
N VAL A 95 21.94 -6.32 -4.77
CA VAL A 95 21.59 -6.84 -3.44
C VAL A 95 20.73 -8.09 -3.58
N ARG A 96 21.03 -9.11 -2.78
CA ARG A 96 20.27 -10.36 -2.74
C ARG A 96 19.88 -10.72 -1.31
N THR A 97 18.71 -11.29 -1.19
CA THR A 97 18.25 -11.94 0.05
C THR A 97 18.97 -13.28 0.25
N PRO A 98 18.90 -13.91 1.43
CA PRO A 98 19.51 -15.22 1.70
C PRO A 98 19.09 -16.33 0.73
N LYS A 99 17.84 -16.30 0.22
CA LYS A 99 17.35 -17.25 -0.79
C LYS A 99 17.67 -16.81 -2.24
N GLY A 100 18.41 -15.71 -2.43
CA GLY A 100 18.85 -15.22 -3.73
C GLY A 100 17.88 -14.30 -4.47
N ALA A 101 16.76 -13.91 -3.87
CA ALA A 101 15.84 -12.97 -4.48
C ALA A 101 16.47 -11.55 -4.52
N GLY A 102 16.25 -10.82 -5.60
CA GLY A 102 16.61 -9.40 -5.72
C GLY A 102 15.54 -8.48 -5.16
N LEU A 103 15.94 -7.25 -4.84
CA LEU A 103 15.00 -6.15 -4.61
C LEU A 103 14.30 -5.78 -5.92
N MET A 104 13.15 -5.11 -5.84
CA MET A 104 12.41 -4.69 -7.02
C MET A 104 11.84 -3.28 -6.89
N LEU A 105 11.62 -2.63 -8.02
CA LEU A 105 10.84 -1.40 -8.07
C LEU A 105 9.34 -1.70 -7.97
N LEU A 106 8.58 -0.76 -7.45
CA LEU A 106 7.12 -0.85 -7.46
C LEU A 106 6.57 -0.97 -8.89
N SER A 107 7.17 -0.27 -9.86
CA SER A 107 6.77 -0.36 -11.27
C SER A 107 6.84 -1.81 -11.80
N ASN A 108 7.87 -2.59 -11.43
CA ASN A 108 7.98 -3.98 -11.87
C ASN A 108 6.82 -4.85 -11.36
N LEU A 109 6.41 -4.66 -10.09
CA LEU A 109 5.25 -5.37 -9.53
C LEU A 109 3.96 -4.98 -10.24
N LEU A 110 3.79 -3.67 -10.52
CA LEU A 110 2.61 -3.14 -11.19
C LEU A 110 2.50 -3.59 -12.66
N GLU A 111 3.63 -3.77 -13.34
CA GLU A 111 3.69 -4.29 -14.73
C GLU A 111 3.37 -5.77 -14.78
N GLU A 112 4.00 -6.57 -13.91
CA GLU A 112 3.84 -8.03 -13.88
C GLU A 112 2.40 -8.44 -13.54
N TYR A 113 1.77 -7.74 -12.58
CA TYR A 113 0.43 -8.08 -12.11
C TYR A 113 -0.59 -6.97 -12.38
N SER A 114 -0.93 -6.78 -13.66
CA SER A 114 -1.89 -5.73 -14.07
C SER A 114 -3.32 -5.97 -13.61
N ASN A 115 -3.67 -7.19 -13.21
CA ASN A 115 -5.02 -7.63 -12.85
C ASN A 115 -5.20 -7.97 -11.35
N VAL A 116 -4.25 -7.60 -10.49
CA VAL A 116 -4.38 -7.73 -9.04
C VAL A 116 -4.50 -6.36 -8.38
N PHE A 117 -5.13 -6.34 -7.23
CA PHE A 117 -5.21 -5.17 -6.35
C PHE A 117 -4.00 -5.13 -5.43
N ILE A 118 -3.43 -3.95 -5.23
CA ILE A 118 -2.23 -3.79 -4.40
C ILE A 118 -2.46 -2.69 -3.37
N ASN A 119 -2.36 -3.05 -2.09
CA ASN A 119 -2.32 -2.08 -1.00
C ASN A 119 -0.87 -1.70 -0.72
N ILE A 120 -0.55 -0.41 -0.78
CA ILE A 120 0.81 0.10 -0.68
C ILE A 120 0.97 0.91 0.60
N GLU A 121 1.86 0.49 1.49
CA GLU A 121 2.22 1.27 2.67
C GLU A 121 3.43 2.17 2.39
N THR A 122 3.26 3.49 2.62
CA THR A 122 4.36 4.45 2.53
C THR A 122 5.17 4.47 3.82
N LYS A 123 6.45 4.14 3.76
CA LYS A 123 7.34 4.06 4.94
C LYS A 123 8.05 5.37 5.28
N SER A 124 8.20 6.29 4.33
CA SER A 124 8.83 7.59 4.53
C SER A 124 8.02 8.73 3.90
N ASP A 125 8.29 9.96 4.32
CA ASP A 125 7.60 11.14 3.78
C ASP A 125 8.07 11.43 2.35
N GLN A 126 9.34 11.18 2.07
CA GLN A 126 9.96 11.44 0.77
C GLN A 126 9.40 10.55 -0.35
N VAL A 127 8.89 9.37 -0.03
CA VAL A 127 8.34 8.44 -1.05
C VAL A 127 6.97 8.85 -1.57
N VAL A 128 6.26 9.77 -0.89
CA VAL A 128 4.86 10.10 -1.21
C VAL A 128 4.72 10.67 -2.63
N ALA A 129 5.46 11.71 -2.98
CA ALA A 129 5.38 12.34 -4.30
C ALA A 129 5.85 11.37 -5.42
N PRO A 130 7.01 10.68 -5.33
CA PRO A 130 7.40 9.67 -6.30
C PRO A 130 6.40 8.51 -6.44
N LEU A 131 5.73 8.10 -5.36
CA LEU A 131 4.67 7.08 -5.42
C LEU A 131 3.48 7.58 -6.24
N VAL A 132 3.05 8.83 -6.03
CA VAL A 132 1.98 9.45 -6.84
C VAL A 132 2.34 9.41 -8.32
N ASP A 133 3.57 9.79 -8.68
CA ASP A 133 4.06 9.78 -10.06
C ASP A 133 4.04 8.37 -10.67
N VAL A 134 4.44 7.35 -9.90
CA VAL A 134 4.37 5.95 -10.35
C VAL A 134 2.92 5.52 -10.59
N ILE A 135 2.02 5.77 -9.64
CA ILE A 135 0.60 5.40 -9.75
C ILE A 135 -0.05 6.04 -10.97
N GLN A 136 0.19 7.33 -11.20
CA GLN A 136 -0.37 8.08 -12.33
C GLN A 136 0.21 7.60 -13.66
N ARG A 137 1.54 7.48 -13.77
CA ARG A 137 2.22 7.01 -14.99
C ARG A 137 1.78 5.61 -15.39
N MET A 138 1.62 4.73 -14.43
CA MET A 138 1.18 3.34 -14.62
C MET A 138 -0.35 3.21 -14.77
N LYS A 139 -1.10 4.32 -14.62
CA LYS A 139 -2.59 4.33 -14.61
C LYS A 139 -3.16 3.30 -13.64
N ALA A 140 -2.50 3.12 -12.49
CA ALA A 140 -2.78 2.04 -11.56
C ALA A 140 -3.85 2.38 -10.52
N LEU A 141 -4.30 3.65 -10.42
CA LEU A 141 -5.22 4.14 -9.39
C LEU A 141 -6.44 3.22 -9.15
N PRO A 142 -7.15 2.68 -10.18
CA PRO A 142 -8.34 1.86 -9.97
C PRO A 142 -8.08 0.53 -9.22
N ARG A 143 -6.83 0.12 -9.09
CA ARG A 143 -6.45 -1.13 -8.42
C ARG A 143 -5.49 -0.95 -7.24
N ILE A 144 -5.28 0.31 -6.82
CA ILE A 144 -4.39 0.63 -5.71
C ILE A 144 -5.21 1.03 -4.48
N GLY A 145 -4.83 0.45 -3.33
CA GLY A 145 -5.09 0.99 -2.01
C GLY A 145 -3.82 1.57 -1.44
N THR A 146 -3.93 2.56 -0.57
CA THR A 146 -2.78 3.08 0.17
C THR A 146 -3.01 3.05 1.67
N GLY A 147 -1.96 2.77 2.42
CA GLY A 147 -1.93 2.86 3.86
C GLY A 147 -0.74 3.66 4.36
N SER A 148 -0.89 4.30 5.49
CA SER A 148 0.22 4.88 6.23
C SER A 148 -0.15 5.06 7.69
N PHE A 149 0.81 4.83 8.58
CA PHE A 149 0.66 5.20 9.99
C PHE A 149 0.75 6.72 10.22
N SER A 150 1.21 7.48 9.23
CA SER A 150 1.26 8.93 9.25
C SER A 150 0.00 9.55 8.62
N PRO A 151 -0.85 10.26 9.40
CA PRO A 151 -2.00 10.96 8.83
C PRO A 151 -1.61 12.01 7.78
N TRP A 152 -0.42 12.59 7.91
CA TRP A 152 0.12 13.57 6.97
C TRP A 152 0.36 12.96 5.58
N ARG A 153 0.99 11.75 5.51
CA ARG A 153 1.21 11.03 4.24
C ARG A 153 -0.12 10.68 3.58
N THR A 154 -1.06 10.14 4.36
CA THR A 154 -2.40 9.83 3.85
C THR A 154 -3.07 11.06 3.26
N ARG A 155 -2.98 12.20 3.95
CA ARG A 155 -3.56 13.46 3.46
C ARG A 155 -2.92 13.92 2.16
N GLN A 156 -1.59 13.83 2.02
CA GLN A 156 -0.89 14.18 0.78
C GLN A 156 -1.31 13.28 -0.39
N LEU A 157 -1.39 11.96 -0.16
CA LEU A 157 -1.87 11.01 -1.17
C LEU A 157 -3.29 11.34 -1.63
N LEU A 158 -4.20 11.62 -0.69
CA LEU A 158 -5.57 12.03 -1.00
C LEU A 158 -5.64 13.35 -1.77
N THR A 159 -4.80 14.32 -1.41
CA THR A 159 -4.75 15.61 -2.11
C THR A 159 -4.26 15.42 -3.56
N ALA A 160 -3.29 14.55 -3.78
CA ALA A 160 -2.67 14.36 -5.10
C ALA A 160 -3.46 13.41 -6.02
N LEU A 161 -4.05 12.35 -5.47
CA LEU A 161 -4.74 11.29 -6.23
C LEU A 161 -6.27 11.44 -6.23
N GLY A 162 -6.80 12.32 -5.37
CA GLY A 162 -8.22 12.63 -5.35
C GLY A 162 -9.09 11.63 -4.60
N ALA A 163 -10.39 11.81 -4.75
CA ALA A 163 -11.40 11.07 -4.00
C ALA A 163 -11.57 9.61 -4.45
N ASP A 164 -11.01 9.25 -5.60
CA ASP A 164 -11.05 7.88 -6.14
C ASP A 164 -9.94 6.99 -5.55
N LEU A 165 -9.07 7.53 -4.72
CA LEU A 165 -8.07 6.74 -4.01
C LEU A 165 -8.73 5.87 -2.94
N CYS A 166 -8.52 4.57 -2.98
CA CYS A 166 -8.78 3.69 -1.85
C CYS A 166 -7.68 3.88 -0.78
N TRP A 167 -8.08 4.15 0.45
CA TRP A 167 -7.12 4.37 1.52
C TRP A 167 -7.57 3.76 2.85
N SER A 168 -6.61 3.40 3.69
CA SER A 168 -6.88 2.89 5.03
C SER A 168 -6.57 3.96 6.09
N PRO A 169 -7.43 4.07 7.13
CA PRO A 169 -7.21 4.99 8.24
C PRO A 169 -6.00 4.57 9.08
N GLY A 170 -5.22 5.54 9.52
CA GLY A 170 -4.14 5.32 10.48
C GLY A 170 -4.64 5.01 11.90
N HIS A 171 -3.73 4.69 12.81
CA HIS A 171 -4.05 4.22 14.17
C HIS A 171 -4.99 5.13 14.95
N LEU A 172 -4.80 6.45 14.90
CA LEU A 172 -5.65 7.39 15.63
C LEU A 172 -7.08 7.39 15.09
N SER A 173 -7.26 7.26 13.77
CA SER A 173 -8.57 7.18 13.14
C SER A 173 -9.26 5.85 13.49
N VAL A 174 -8.51 4.75 13.51
CA VAL A 174 -9.02 3.43 13.93
C VAL A 174 -9.42 3.45 15.39
N LEU A 175 -8.59 4.05 16.28
CA LEU A 175 -8.94 4.23 17.68
C LEU A 175 -10.21 5.08 17.84
N GLY A 176 -10.33 6.17 17.09
CA GLY A 176 -11.51 7.02 17.07
C GLY A 176 -12.77 6.28 16.63
N LEU A 177 -12.69 5.45 15.58
CA LEU A 177 -13.79 4.60 15.14
C LEU A 177 -14.18 3.57 16.20
N TRP A 178 -13.20 2.96 16.85
CA TRP A 178 -13.40 1.99 17.93
C TRP A 178 -14.11 2.63 19.13
N LEU A 179 -13.63 3.79 19.61
CA LEU A 179 -14.26 4.55 20.70
C LEU A 179 -15.68 4.99 20.34
N ARG A 180 -15.93 5.39 19.08
CA ARG A 180 -17.27 5.71 18.59
C ARG A 180 -18.21 4.50 18.61
N GLY A 181 -17.69 3.30 18.32
CA GLY A 181 -18.44 2.05 18.45
C GLY A 181 -18.93 1.81 19.89
N TRP A 182 -18.20 2.30 20.88
CA TRP A 182 -18.60 2.29 22.31
C TRP A 182 -19.49 3.48 22.70
N ARG A 183 -20.04 4.21 21.72
CA ARG A 183 -20.90 5.42 21.91
C ARG A 183 -20.24 6.57 22.70
N ILE A 184 -18.91 6.61 22.74
CA ILE A 184 -18.17 7.74 23.30
C ILE A 184 -18.27 8.89 22.29
N PRO A 185 -18.84 10.08 22.68
CA PRO A 185 -19.04 11.19 21.75
C PRO A 185 -17.73 11.89 21.44
N LEU A 186 -17.00 11.37 20.47
CA LEU A 186 -15.80 12.03 19.94
C LEU A 186 -16.17 12.82 18.68
N ARG A 187 -15.92 14.12 18.69
CA ARG A 187 -15.89 14.92 17.47
C ARG A 187 -14.60 14.61 16.72
N LEU A 188 -14.65 13.59 15.87
CA LEU A 188 -13.60 13.40 14.89
C LEU A 188 -13.77 14.50 13.85
N GLY A 189 -12.74 15.34 13.67
CA GLY A 189 -12.73 16.32 12.58
C GLY A 189 -12.97 15.60 11.26
N THR A 190 -13.75 16.20 10.38
CA THR A 190 -13.93 15.72 9.00
C THR A 190 -12.57 15.74 8.30
N PHE A 191 -12.08 14.57 7.92
CA PHE A 191 -10.91 14.42 7.03
C PHE A 191 -11.34 14.65 5.59
#